data_5cb3449e44f662083d2c6807dc627023
#
_entry.id   5cb3449e44f662083d2c6807dc627023
#
_cell.length_a   1.000
_cell.length_b   1.000
_cell.length_c   1.000
_cell.angle_alpha   90.00
_cell.angle_beta   90.00
_cell.angle_gamma   90.00
#
_symmetry.space_group_name_H-M   'P 1'
#
loop_
_entity.id
_entity.type
_entity.pdbx_description
1 polymer ?
#
loop_
_entity_poly.entity_id
_entity_poly.type
_entity_poly.pdbx_seq_one_letter_code
_entity_poly.pdbx_strand_id
1 'polypeptide(L)'
;MMNAEEKKAMAKMVRGKVFVFGDNVDTDQIYPGKYVEYTEIEDIRKYAMSGSAMPDLVKRFHPGDIIVAGRNFGCGSSREHAVMTLKGIGVGAILAESFGRIFFRNAINLGLPVITCKDIGTFFQNGDTAAVDLLTGTITNETAGTSVQAEPLSDYIMDILQHGGIKPLIRARLDKGAL
;
A
#
# COMPACT_ATOMS: atom_id res chain seq x y z
N MET A 1 25.82 -13.28 1.61
CA MET A 1 25.10 -12.39 2.56
C MET A 1 24.92 -11.02 1.90
N MET A 2 23.70 -10.55 1.75
CA MET A 2 23.44 -9.22 1.20
C MET A 2 23.98 -8.14 2.16
N ASN A 3 24.67 -7.14 1.61
CA ASN A 3 25.14 -6.00 2.38
C ASN A 3 24.01 -5.03 2.75
N ALA A 4 24.29 -4.02 3.59
CA ALA A 4 23.27 -3.07 4.07
C ALA A 4 22.70 -2.21 2.93
N GLU A 5 23.48 -1.91 1.89
CA GLU A 5 23.07 -1.13 0.71
C GLU A 5 22.16 -1.97 -0.20
N GLU A 6 22.46 -3.25 -0.40
CA GLU A 6 21.61 -4.18 -1.15
C GLU A 6 20.26 -4.39 -0.46
N LYS A 7 20.25 -4.53 0.89
CA LYS A 7 19.02 -4.60 1.68
C LYS A 7 18.22 -3.30 1.60
N LYS A 8 18.90 -2.16 1.59
CA LYS A 8 18.28 -0.83 1.45
C LYS A 8 17.74 -0.62 0.03
N ALA A 9 18.39 -1.16 -0.99
CA ALA A 9 17.90 -1.13 -2.37
C ALA A 9 16.68 -2.04 -2.58
N MET A 10 16.69 -3.26 -2.00
CA MET A 10 15.52 -4.15 -2.03
C MET A 10 14.30 -3.60 -1.29
N ALA A 11 14.49 -2.85 -0.20
CA ALA A 11 13.40 -2.19 0.53
C ALA A 11 12.73 -1.05 -0.27
N LYS A 12 13.27 -0.69 -1.42
CA LYS A 12 12.78 0.39 -2.30
C LYS A 12 12.01 -0.13 -3.51
N MET A 13 12.17 -1.41 -3.84
CA MET A 13 11.49 -2.06 -4.96
C MET A 13 10.39 -2.97 -4.43
N VAL A 14 9.16 -2.74 -4.88
CA VAL A 14 8.00 -3.60 -4.64
C VAL A 14 7.70 -4.35 -5.92
N ARG A 15 7.55 -5.67 -5.84
CA ARG A 15 7.21 -6.52 -7.00
C ARG A 15 6.17 -7.55 -6.58
N GLY A 16 5.09 -7.64 -7.32
CA GLY A 16 4.02 -8.60 -7.04
C GLY A 16 2.95 -8.62 -8.12
N LYS A 17 1.98 -9.48 -7.92
CA LYS A 17 0.77 -9.51 -8.76
C LYS A 17 -0.13 -8.34 -8.48
N VAL A 18 -0.85 -7.92 -9.50
CA VAL A 18 -1.74 -6.77 -9.45
C VAL A 18 -3.20 -7.21 -9.31
N PHE A 19 -3.90 -6.55 -8.40
CA PHE A 19 -5.34 -6.64 -8.22
C PHE A 19 -5.95 -5.26 -8.51
N VAL A 20 -6.77 -5.18 -9.56
CA VAL A 20 -7.32 -3.91 -10.07
C VAL A 20 -8.72 -3.67 -9.53
N PHE A 21 -8.93 -2.48 -8.99
CA PHE A 21 -10.22 -1.97 -8.52
C PHE A 21 -10.60 -0.69 -9.27
N GLY A 22 -11.88 -0.35 -9.26
CA GLY A 22 -12.40 0.88 -9.87
C GLY A 22 -12.23 2.12 -9.00
N ASP A 23 -13.03 3.12 -9.30
CA ASP A 23 -13.11 4.37 -8.55
C ASP A 23 -13.88 4.22 -7.22
N ASN A 24 -13.64 5.13 -6.28
CA ASN A 24 -14.39 5.27 -5.04
C ASN A 24 -14.45 3.99 -4.19
N VAL A 25 -13.34 3.27 -4.10
CA VAL A 25 -13.21 2.18 -3.14
C VAL A 25 -13.12 2.78 -1.74
N ASP A 26 -14.23 2.76 -1.01
CA ASP A 26 -14.34 3.37 0.31
C ASP A 26 -13.84 2.46 1.44
N THR A 27 -13.75 3.03 2.64
CA THR A 27 -13.24 2.30 3.82
C THR A 27 -14.17 1.16 4.26
N ASP A 28 -15.46 1.17 3.94
CA ASP A 28 -16.37 0.05 4.19
C ASP A 28 -16.15 -1.10 3.21
N GLN A 29 -15.78 -0.80 1.98
CA GLN A 29 -15.37 -1.82 1.00
C GLN A 29 -14.05 -2.47 1.41
N ILE A 30 -13.10 -1.68 1.92
CA ILE A 30 -11.79 -2.17 2.36
C ILE A 30 -11.91 -2.99 3.64
N TYR A 31 -12.63 -2.46 4.62
CA TYR A 31 -12.85 -3.10 5.93
C TYR A 31 -14.24 -2.73 6.48
N PRO A 32 -15.24 -3.61 6.31
CA PRO A 32 -16.62 -3.31 6.71
C PRO A 32 -16.77 -2.99 8.19
N GLY A 33 -17.63 -2.00 8.50
CA GLY A 33 -17.84 -1.48 9.85
C GLY A 33 -18.23 -2.52 10.90
N LYS A 34 -18.90 -3.61 10.49
CA LYS A 34 -19.28 -4.71 11.39
C LYS A 34 -18.08 -5.46 12.01
N TYR A 35 -16.87 -5.25 11.52
CA TYR A 35 -15.66 -5.90 12.01
C TYR A 35 -14.76 -4.98 12.83
N VAL A 36 -15.15 -3.72 13.08
CA VAL A 36 -14.29 -2.73 13.77
C VAL A 36 -14.01 -3.07 15.24
N GLU A 37 -14.74 -4.00 15.82
CA GLU A 37 -14.51 -4.47 17.19
C GLU A 37 -13.27 -5.36 17.32
N TYR A 38 -12.77 -5.91 16.22
CA TYR A 38 -11.52 -6.68 16.24
C TYR A 38 -10.33 -5.74 16.45
N THR A 39 -9.45 -6.11 17.39
CA THR A 39 -8.24 -5.36 17.74
C THR A 39 -6.96 -6.07 17.33
N GLU A 40 -7.01 -7.41 17.26
CA GLU A 40 -5.85 -8.22 16.89
C GLU A 40 -5.67 -8.26 15.38
N ILE A 41 -4.44 -8.00 14.91
CA ILE A 41 -4.12 -7.96 13.48
C ILE A 41 -4.47 -9.29 12.76
N GLU A 42 -4.33 -10.41 13.45
CA GLU A 42 -4.64 -11.73 12.92
C GLU A 42 -6.14 -11.90 12.59
N ASP A 43 -7.01 -11.20 13.31
CA ASP A 43 -8.44 -11.18 13.03
C ASP A 43 -8.79 -10.11 12.00
N ILE A 44 -8.22 -8.92 12.12
CA ILE A 44 -8.45 -7.80 11.20
C ILE A 44 -8.12 -8.19 9.76
N ARG A 45 -6.95 -8.81 9.52
CA ARG A 45 -6.50 -9.17 8.17
C ARG A 45 -7.41 -10.15 7.43
N LYS A 46 -8.21 -10.96 8.14
CA LYS A 46 -9.13 -11.93 7.52
C LYS A 46 -10.21 -11.29 6.67
N TYR A 47 -10.52 -10.02 6.93
CA TYR A 47 -11.62 -9.28 6.31
C TYR A 47 -11.17 -8.20 5.33
N ALA A 48 -9.89 -8.22 4.94
CA ALA A 48 -9.38 -7.28 3.95
C ALA A 48 -10.17 -7.36 2.65
N MET A 49 -10.65 -6.22 2.17
CA MET A 49 -11.43 -6.06 0.95
C MET A 49 -12.75 -6.84 0.92
N SER A 50 -13.24 -7.34 2.06
CA SER A 50 -14.46 -8.18 2.11
C SER A 50 -15.74 -7.44 1.74
N GLY A 51 -15.75 -6.12 1.73
CA GLY A 51 -16.85 -5.28 1.23
C GLY A 51 -16.70 -4.85 -0.23
N SER A 52 -15.63 -5.25 -0.90
CA SER A 52 -15.30 -4.81 -2.27
C SER A 52 -15.86 -5.74 -3.35
N ALA A 53 -15.56 -5.41 -4.61
CA ALA A 53 -15.87 -6.27 -5.75
C ALA A 53 -15.11 -7.61 -5.75
N MET A 54 -14.07 -7.75 -4.92
CA MET A 54 -13.31 -8.99 -4.72
C MET A 54 -13.31 -9.40 -3.23
N PRO A 55 -14.44 -9.85 -2.67
CA PRO A 55 -14.56 -10.12 -1.24
C PRO A 55 -13.70 -11.30 -0.76
N ASP A 56 -13.24 -12.14 -1.66
CA ASP A 56 -12.37 -13.29 -1.41
C ASP A 56 -10.88 -12.99 -1.67
N LEU A 57 -10.51 -11.71 -1.81
CA LEU A 57 -9.13 -11.29 -2.12
C LEU A 57 -8.10 -11.96 -1.22
N VAL A 58 -8.36 -12.04 0.06
CA VAL A 58 -7.43 -12.62 1.06
C VAL A 58 -6.98 -14.04 0.71
N LYS A 59 -7.84 -14.83 0.04
CA LYS A 59 -7.52 -16.21 -0.36
C LYS A 59 -6.53 -16.30 -1.52
N ARG A 60 -6.40 -15.22 -2.29
CA ARG A 60 -5.60 -15.16 -3.53
C ARG A 60 -4.40 -14.24 -3.42
N PHE A 61 -4.38 -13.40 -2.39
CA PHE A 61 -3.37 -12.37 -2.18
C PHE A 61 -2.14 -12.94 -1.48
N HIS A 62 -0.97 -12.62 -1.99
CA HIS A 62 0.31 -13.00 -1.38
C HIS A 62 1.05 -11.75 -0.89
N PRO A 63 1.83 -11.85 0.18
CA PRO A 63 2.65 -10.72 0.64
C PRO A 63 3.54 -10.17 -0.48
N GLY A 64 3.49 -8.85 -0.66
CA GLY A 64 4.17 -8.16 -1.75
C GLY A 64 3.28 -7.83 -2.94
N ASP A 65 2.10 -8.45 -3.07
CA ASP A 65 1.16 -8.13 -4.14
C ASP A 65 0.68 -6.68 -4.05
N ILE A 66 0.20 -6.16 -5.16
CA ILE A 66 -0.05 -4.74 -5.37
C ILE A 66 -1.53 -4.50 -5.66
N ILE A 67 -2.11 -3.52 -5.02
CA ILE A 67 -3.45 -3.02 -5.33
C ILE A 67 -3.33 -1.85 -6.29
N VAL A 68 -4.10 -1.88 -7.37
CA VAL A 68 -4.26 -0.78 -8.31
C VAL A 68 -5.72 -0.33 -8.29
N ALA A 69 -5.96 0.96 -8.27
CA ALA A 69 -7.31 1.52 -8.27
C ALA A 69 -7.41 2.80 -9.10
N GLY A 70 -8.62 3.21 -9.40
CA GLY A 70 -8.90 4.49 -10.02
C GLY A 70 -8.85 5.63 -9.01
N ARG A 71 -9.83 6.52 -9.06
CA ARG A 71 -9.87 7.73 -8.23
C ARG A 71 -10.42 7.43 -6.84
N ASN A 72 -9.98 8.26 -5.87
CA ASN A 72 -10.57 8.37 -4.55
C ASN A 72 -10.56 7.06 -3.75
N PHE A 73 -9.45 6.31 -3.83
CA PHE A 73 -9.27 5.09 -3.03
C PHE A 73 -9.16 5.43 -1.54
N GLY A 74 -9.85 4.68 -0.69
CA GLY A 74 -9.87 4.90 0.74
C GLY A 74 -10.71 6.09 1.18
N CYS A 75 -11.68 6.53 0.35
CA CYS A 75 -12.66 7.53 0.75
C CYS A 75 -13.59 7.02 1.86
N GLY A 76 -14.37 7.92 2.45
CA GLY A 76 -15.33 7.60 3.50
C GLY A 76 -14.80 7.90 4.90
N SER A 77 -15.12 7.05 5.88
CA SER A 77 -14.81 7.30 7.28
C SER A 77 -13.33 7.11 7.61
N SER A 78 -12.88 7.84 8.65
CA SER A 78 -11.49 7.74 9.16
C SER A 78 -11.27 6.43 9.93
N ARG A 79 -11.12 5.33 9.22
CA ARG A 79 -10.84 4.02 9.82
C ARG A 79 -9.38 3.61 9.61
N GLU A 80 -8.63 3.61 10.67
CA GLU A 80 -7.26 3.09 10.66
C GLU A 80 -7.24 1.59 10.31
N HIS A 81 -8.28 0.85 10.71
CA HIS A 81 -8.47 -0.58 10.37
C HIS A 81 -8.41 -0.85 8.86
N ALA A 82 -8.86 0.08 8.02
CA ALA A 82 -8.76 -0.06 6.56
C ALA A 82 -7.30 -0.19 6.10
N VAL A 83 -6.38 0.56 6.70
CA VAL A 83 -4.95 0.45 6.41
C VAL A 83 -4.35 -0.77 7.11
N MET A 84 -4.72 -1.02 8.37
CA MET A 84 -4.21 -2.15 9.15
C MET A 84 -4.50 -3.49 8.46
N THR A 85 -5.71 -3.67 7.94
CA THR A 85 -6.10 -4.91 7.26
C THR A 85 -5.27 -5.15 5.99
N LEU A 86 -5.06 -4.11 5.17
CA LEU A 86 -4.24 -4.21 3.96
C LEU A 86 -2.77 -4.48 4.28
N LYS A 87 -2.23 -3.79 5.26
CA LYS A 87 -0.88 -4.08 5.76
C LYS A 87 -0.79 -5.49 6.33
N GLY A 88 -1.82 -5.95 7.04
CA GLY A 88 -1.89 -7.28 7.65
C GLY A 88 -1.87 -8.43 6.65
N ILE A 89 -2.42 -8.27 5.45
CA ILE A 89 -2.31 -9.26 4.36
C ILE A 89 -1.02 -9.10 3.55
N GLY A 90 -0.19 -8.11 3.86
CA GLY A 90 1.10 -7.91 3.21
C GLY A 90 1.05 -7.14 1.90
N VAL A 91 0.09 -6.21 1.72
CA VAL A 91 0.08 -5.34 0.54
C VAL A 91 1.43 -4.63 0.40
N GLY A 92 2.08 -4.83 -0.75
CA GLY A 92 3.38 -4.24 -1.03
C GLY A 92 3.31 -2.75 -1.35
N ALA A 93 2.32 -2.36 -2.15
CA ALA A 93 2.00 -0.97 -2.48
C ALA A 93 0.56 -0.84 -2.96
N ILE A 94 0.01 0.36 -2.86
CA ILE A 94 -1.26 0.74 -3.48
C ILE A 94 -0.98 1.86 -4.48
N LEU A 95 -1.37 1.63 -5.73
CA LEU A 95 -1.27 2.60 -6.81
C LEU A 95 -2.68 3.08 -7.15
N ALA A 96 -2.93 4.38 -7.12
CA ALA A 96 -4.24 4.92 -7.47
C ALA A 96 -4.12 6.28 -8.16
N GLU A 97 -5.15 6.69 -8.87
CA GLU A 97 -5.20 8.02 -9.48
C GLU A 97 -5.34 9.12 -8.40
N SER A 98 -6.03 8.80 -7.32
CA SER A 98 -6.10 9.64 -6.12
C SER A 98 -6.56 8.83 -4.91
N PHE A 99 -6.34 9.38 -3.71
CA PHE A 99 -6.68 8.78 -2.43
C PHE A 99 -7.54 9.70 -1.59
N GLY A 100 -8.35 9.12 -0.71
CA GLY A 100 -8.92 9.84 0.42
C GLY A 100 -7.79 10.38 1.32
N ARG A 101 -7.84 11.67 1.69
CA ARG A 101 -6.74 12.34 2.41
C ARG A 101 -6.38 11.66 3.73
N ILE A 102 -7.38 11.24 4.49
CA ILE A 102 -7.18 10.57 5.77
C ILE A 102 -6.55 9.19 5.57
N PHE A 103 -7.06 8.43 4.59
CA PHE A 103 -6.51 7.12 4.25
C PHE A 103 -5.03 7.23 3.84
N PHE A 104 -4.69 8.17 2.95
CA PHE A 104 -3.30 8.41 2.52
C PHE A 104 -2.36 8.66 3.70
N ARG A 105 -2.75 9.56 4.61
CA ARG A 105 -1.96 9.88 5.81
C ARG A 105 -1.80 8.67 6.73
N ASN A 106 -2.88 7.94 6.97
CA ASN A 106 -2.84 6.73 7.79
C ASN A 106 -1.94 5.66 7.17
N ALA A 107 -2.02 5.48 5.84
CA ALA A 107 -1.18 4.52 5.11
C ALA A 107 0.32 4.82 5.30
N ILE A 108 0.73 6.05 5.05
CA ILE A 108 2.14 6.47 5.27
C ILE A 108 2.54 6.29 6.73
N ASN A 109 1.71 6.74 7.68
CA ASN A 109 2.00 6.63 9.11
C ASN A 109 2.15 5.19 9.59
N LEU A 110 1.43 4.25 8.98
CA LEU A 110 1.52 2.82 9.27
C LEU A 110 2.57 2.09 8.43
N GLY A 111 3.26 2.79 7.54
CA GLY A 111 4.33 2.21 6.72
C GLY A 111 3.84 1.40 5.53
N LEU A 112 2.65 1.71 4.99
CA LEU A 112 2.11 1.13 3.76
C LEU A 112 2.36 2.10 2.59
N PRO A 113 3.12 1.70 1.55
CA PRO A 113 3.39 2.56 0.41
C PRO A 113 2.12 2.84 -0.41
N VAL A 114 1.84 4.11 -0.64
CA VAL A 114 0.74 4.60 -1.47
C VAL A 114 1.28 5.61 -2.48
N ILE A 115 0.99 5.42 -3.76
CA ILE A 115 1.54 6.22 -4.86
C ILE A 115 0.40 6.71 -5.73
N THR A 116 0.34 8.02 -5.93
CA THR A 116 -0.57 8.64 -6.87
C THR A 116 0.06 8.64 -8.27
N CYS A 117 -0.66 8.09 -9.25
CA CYS A 117 -0.24 8.08 -10.63
C CYS A 117 -1.45 8.25 -11.55
N LYS A 118 -1.35 9.23 -12.45
CA LYS A 118 -2.42 9.51 -13.41
C LYS A 118 -2.66 8.30 -14.33
N ASP A 119 -3.93 8.02 -14.60
CA ASP A 119 -4.40 6.95 -15.50
C ASP A 119 -3.95 5.53 -15.10
N ILE A 120 -3.47 5.33 -13.88
CA ILE A 120 -2.96 4.04 -13.40
C ILE A 120 -4.07 2.98 -13.33
N GLY A 121 -5.31 3.38 -13.10
CA GLY A 121 -6.47 2.48 -13.01
C GLY A 121 -6.74 1.68 -14.28
N THR A 122 -6.26 2.15 -15.42
CA THR A 122 -6.39 1.48 -16.73
C THR A 122 -5.08 0.90 -17.26
N PHE A 123 -3.98 1.11 -16.54
CA PHE A 123 -2.64 0.70 -16.99
C PHE A 123 -2.37 -0.79 -16.78
N PHE A 124 -3.06 -1.42 -15.85
CA PHE A 124 -2.92 -2.83 -15.50
C PHE A 124 -4.20 -3.62 -15.69
N GLN A 125 -4.04 -4.92 -15.87
CA GLN A 125 -5.10 -5.92 -15.77
C GLN A 125 -4.92 -6.78 -14.52
N ASN A 126 -6.01 -7.36 -14.00
CA ASN A 126 -5.93 -8.31 -12.89
C ASN A 126 -5.00 -9.47 -13.22
N GLY A 127 -4.05 -9.72 -12.32
CA GLY A 127 -3.08 -10.80 -12.47
C GLY A 127 -1.79 -10.42 -13.19
N ASP A 128 -1.69 -9.20 -13.74
CA ASP A 128 -0.41 -8.68 -14.23
C ASP A 128 0.64 -8.69 -13.13
N THR A 129 1.89 -8.71 -13.50
CA THR A 129 3.02 -8.52 -12.58
C THR A 129 3.51 -7.08 -12.70
N ALA A 130 3.60 -6.38 -11.57
CA ALA A 130 4.16 -5.04 -11.51
C ALA A 130 5.45 -5.01 -10.70
N ALA A 131 6.36 -4.12 -11.12
CA ALA A 131 7.50 -3.69 -10.33
C ALA A 131 7.42 -2.18 -10.11
N VAL A 132 7.55 -1.75 -8.86
CA VAL A 132 7.40 -0.35 -8.44
C VAL A 132 8.67 0.06 -7.71
N ASP A 133 9.40 1.00 -8.29
CA ASP A 133 10.52 1.66 -7.62
C ASP A 133 9.99 2.86 -6.82
N LEU A 134 9.93 2.71 -5.51
CA LEU A 134 9.42 3.74 -4.60
C LEU A 134 10.32 4.99 -4.58
N LEU A 135 11.59 4.85 -4.94
CA LEU A 135 12.55 5.95 -4.90
C LEU A 135 12.44 6.85 -6.13
N THR A 136 12.31 6.23 -7.31
CA THR A 136 12.24 6.95 -8.58
C THR A 136 10.81 7.24 -9.01
N GLY A 137 9.82 6.53 -8.45
CA GLY A 137 8.43 6.58 -8.89
C GLY A 137 8.16 5.82 -10.19
N THR A 138 9.11 5.02 -10.66
CA THR A 138 8.93 4.22 -11.88
C THR A 138 8.04 3.02 -11.59
N ILE A 139 6.97 2.87 -12.36
CA ILE A 139 6.01 1.76 -12.28
C ILE A 139 6.07 0.99 -13.59
N THR A 140 6.44 -0.28 -13.51
CA THR A 140 6.58 -1.15 -14.69
C THR A 140 5.51 -2.25 -14.66
N ASN A 141 4.76 -2.38 -15.74
CA ASN A 141 3.96 -3.56 -16.00
C ASN A 141 4.86 -4.57 -16.71
N GLU A 142 5.38 -5.54 -15.97
CA GLU A 142 6.28 -6.56 -16.49
C GLU A 142 5.58 -7.54 -17.45
N THR A 143 4.28 -7.75 -17.28
CA THR A 143 3.48 -8.60 -18.16
C THR A 143 3.33 -7.99 -19.55
N ALA A 144 3.06 -6.68 -19.61
CA ALA A 144 2.90 -5.95 -20.85
C ALA A 144 4.22 -5.37 -21.41
N GLY A 145 5.28 -5.32 -20.60
CA GLY A 145 6.56 -4.72 -20.98
C GLY A 145 6.52 -3.20 -21.10
N THR A 146 5.64 -2.52 -20.37
CA THR A 146 5.44 -1.08 -20.41
C THR A 146 5.71 -0.44 -19.05
N SER A 147 6.05 0.85 -19.05
CA SER A 147 6.32 1.60 -17.83
C SER A 147 5.63 2.96 -17.84
N VAL A 148 5.32 3.46 -16.66
CA VAL A 148 4.79 4.81 -16.41
C VAL A 148 5.53 5.44 -15.25
N GLN A 149 5.60 6.77 -15.25
CA GLN A 149 6.30 7.54 -14.23
C GLN A 149 5.31 8.25 -13.32
N ALA A 150 5.36 7.93 -12.03
CA ALA A 150 4.72 8.68 -10.96
C ALA A 150 5.70 9.68 -10.32
N GLU A 151 5.18 10.62 -9.54
CA GLU A 151 6.05 11.44 -8.71
C GLU A 151 6.75 10.58 -7.66
N PRO A 152 8.07 10.73 -7.48
CA PRO A 152 8.79 10.04 -6.43
C PRO A 152 8.25 10.43 -5.05
N LEU A 153 8.28 9.48 -4.12
CA LEU A 153 8.00 9.78 -2.72
C LEU A 153 9.11 10.67 -2.14
N SER A 154 8.74 11.65 -1.30
CA SER A 154 9.73 12.49 -0.64
C SER A 154 10.64 11.67 0.28
N ASP A 155 11.87 12.16 0.53
CA ASP A 155 12.84 11.52 1.43
C ASP A 155 12.23 11.27 2.83
N TYR A 156 11.41 12.20 3.31
CA TYR A 156 10.73 12.06 4.60
C TYR A 156 9.73 10.91 4.60
N ILE A 157 8.92 10.77 3.56
CA ILE A 157 7.99 9.63 3.41
C ILE A 157 8.78 8.33 3.29
N MET A 158 9.83 8.32 2.50
CA MET A 158 10.69 7.14 2.36
C MET A 158 11.33 6.71 3.70
N ASP A 159 11.74 7.66 4.53
CA ASP A 159 12.28 7.38 5.87
C ASP A 159 11.21 6.72 6.77
N ILE A 160 9.97 7.22 6.76
CA ILE A 160 8.86 6.61 7.48
C ILE A 160 8.61 5.16 7.00
N LEU A 161 8.54 4.95 5.69
CA LEU A 161 8.26 3.63 5.10
C LEU A 161 9.37 2.62 5.41
N GLN A 162 10.64 3.04 5.35
CA GLN A 162 11.79 2.20 5.64
C GLN A 162 11.85 1.73 7.10
N HIS A 163 11.30 2.54 8.03
CA HIS A 163 11.18 2.18 9.44
C HIS A 163 9.91 1.37 9.76
N GLY A 164 9.04 1.15 8.76
CA GLY A 164 7.77 0.42 8.95
C GLY A 164 6.66 1.28 9.56
N GLY A 165 6.82 2.60 9.55
CA GLY A 165 5.83 3.58 10.00
C GLY A 165 6.43 4.67 10.89
N ILE A 166 5.59 5.67 11.22
CA ILE A 166 6.03 6.86 11.97
C ILE A 166 6.43 6.53 13.42
N LYS A 167 5.73 5.62 14.09
CA LYS A 167 6.02 5.26 15.49
C LYS A 167 7.40 4.59 15.61
N PRO A 168 7.75 3.56 14.80
CA PRO A 168 9.10 2.99 14.78
C PRO A 168 10.19 4.01 14.42
N LEU A 169 9.93 4.92 13.48
CA LEU A 169 10.87 5.98 13.11
C LEU A 169 11.18 6.90 14.30
N ILE A 170 10.14 7.39 15.00
CA ILE A 170 10.32 8.27 16.17
C ILE A 170 11.08 7.53 17.26
N ARG A 171 10.75 6.27 17.54
CA ARG A 171 11.48 5.47 18.52
C ARG A 171 12.96 5.34 18.18
N ALA A 172 13.27 5.02 16.93
CA ALA A 172 14.65 4.90 16.46
C ALA A 172 15.44 6.22 16.57
N ARG A 173 14.78 7.37 16.40
CA ARG A 173 15.41 8.69 16.58
C ARG A 173 15.63 9.04 18.04
N LEU A 174 14.67 8.72 18.93
CA LEU A 174 14.80 8.90 20.38
C LEU A 174 15.98 8.08 20.92
N ASP A 175 16.07 6.81 20.53
CA ASP A 175 17.15 5.91 20.96
C ASP A 175 18.55 6.42 20.52
N LYS A 176 18.62 7.19 19.45
CA LYS A 176 19.86 7.82 18.95
C LYS A 176 20.11 9.22 19.51
N GLY A 177 19.24 9.75 20.38
CA GLY A 177 19.35 11.12 20.89
C GLY A 177 19.21 12.22 19.83
N ALA A 178 18.50 11.93 18.75
CA ALA A 178 18.37 12.80 17.56
C ALA A 178 17.01 13.53 17.50
N LEU A 179 16.43 13.90 18.65
CA LEU A 179 15.28 14.81 18.79
C LEU A 179 15.65 16.00 19.62
#